data_e307f17f8bdb1f2380cadd0ac7b02bf9
#
_entry.id   e307f17f8bdb1f2380cadd0ac7b02bf9
#
_cell.length_a   1.000
_cell.length_b   1.000
_cell.length_c   1.000
_cell.angle_alpha   90.00
_cell.angle_beta   90.00
_cell.angle_gamma   90.00
#
_symmetry.space_group_name_H-M   'P 1'
#
loop_
_entity.id
_entity.type
_entity.pdbx_description
1 polymer ?
#
loop_
_entity_poly.entity_id
_entity_poly.type
_entity_poly.pdbx_seq_one_letter_code
_entity_poly.pdbx_strand_id
1 'polypeptide(L)'
;MPRLDATRVAAWRDLQSIVADVTRAVDDDLRLEWAVPLGWFDVLSTLRRLDGRARPQDIAAAMRIPPSSLSRRLDRLEEEGWIARHRQIDPDDHRAVDIELTPRGRTLWREMSITYRRSIQARFAARLTDEEIALITTLNRQLDANDQSER
;
A
#
# COMPACT_ATOMS: atom_id res chain seq x y z
N MET A 1 15.76 -11.55 25.98
CA MET A 1 15.61 -11.52 24.52
C MET A 1 15.95 -12.90 23.95
N PRO A 2 15.09 -13.53 23.17
CA PRO A 2 15.38 -14.82 22.57
C PRO A 2 16.60 -14.71 21.64
N ARG A 3 17.51 -15.68 21.72
CA ARG A 3 18.68 -15.71 20.86
C ARG A 3 18.26 -16.00 19.41
N LEU A 4 18.83 -15.26 18.45
CA LEU A 4 18.63 -15.55 17.03
C LEU A 4 19.21 -16.92 16.70
N ASP A 5 18.37 -17.81 16.19
CA ASP A 5 18.72 -19.16 15.75
C ASP A 5 18.31 -19.42 14.29
N ALA A 6 18.69 -20.56 13.76
CA ALA A 6 18.40 -20.93 12.37
C ALA A 6 16.89 -20.96 12.07
N THR A 7 16.07 -21.38 13.02
CA THR A 7 14.59 -21.43 12.85
C THR A 7 14.00 -20.04 12.68
N ARG A 8 14.45 -19.06 13.48
CA ARG A 8 13.99 -17.68 13.40
C ARG A 8 14.43 -17.00 12.10
N VAL A 9 15.65 -17.28 11.66
CA VAL A 9 16.15 -16.81 10.35
C VAL A 9 15.36 -17.43 9.20
N ALA A 10 15.06 -18.72 9.26
CA ALA A 10 14.24 -19.39 8.24
C ALA A 10 12.83 -18.79 8.20
N ALA A 11 12.17 -18.64 9.34
CA ALA A 11 10.82 -18.03 9.41
C ALA A 11 10.78 -16.63 8.79
N TRP A 12 11.80 -15.79 9.02
CA TRP A 12 11.92 -14.48 8.38
C TRP A 12 12.05 -14.58 6.86
N ARG A 13 12.92 -15.46 6.37
CA ARG A 13 13.11 -15.65 4.91
C ARG A 13 11.88 -16.20 4.23
N ASP A 14 11.20 -17.15 4.85
CA ASP A 14 9.97 -17.75 4.33
C ASP A 14 8.85 -16.68 4.24
N LEU A 15 8.70 -15.86 5.27
CA LEU A 15 7.76 -14.74 5.29
C LEU A 15 8.03 -13.76 4.15
N GLN A 16 9.30 -13.36 3.95
CA GLN A 16 9.68 -12.48 2.84
C GLN A 16 9.34 -13.09 1.47
N SER A 17 9.62 -14.37 1.28
CA SER A 17 9.34 -15.07 0.02
C SER A 17 7.85 -15.15 -0.26
N ILE A 18 7.04 -15.52 0.72
CA ILE A 18 5.58 -15.61 0.59
C ILE A 18 4.99 -14.24 0.26
N VAL A 19 5.39 -13.19 0.99
CA VAL A 19 4.91 -11.83 0.73
C VAL A 19 5.29 -11.38 -0.69
N ALA A 20 6.52 -11.63 -1.13
CA ALA A 20 6.97 -11.27 -2.46
C ALA A 20 6.18 -12.00 -3.57
N ASP A 21 5.92 -13.29 -3.39
CA ASP A 21 5.19 -14.11 -4.37
C ASP A 21 3.72 -13.70 -4.47
N VAL A 22 3.05 -13.48 -3.34
CA VAL A 22 1.65 -13.00 -3.34
C VAL A 22 1.56 -11.59 -3.93
N THR A 23 2.47 -10.69 -3.57
CA THR A 23 2.50 -9.31 -4.09
C THR A 23 2.68 -9.30 -5.61
N ARG A 24 3.61 -10.12 -6.14
CA ARG A 24 3.83 -10.24 -7.58
C ARG A 24 2.58 -10.75 -8.29
N ALA A 25 1.96 -11.79 -7.76
CA ALA A 25 0.78 -12.37 -8.35
C ALA A 25 -0.44 -11.42 -8.35
N VAL A 26 -0.58 -10.60 -7.32
CA VAL A 26 -1.61 -9.53 -7.26
C VAL A 26 -1.31 -8.43 -8.30
N ASP A 27 -0.04 -8.03 -8.44
CA ASP A 27 0.37 -7.06 -9.47
C ASP A 27 0.09 -7.59 -10.89
N ASP A 28 0.40 -8.86 -11.15
CA ASP A 28 0.11 -9.51 -12.43
C ASP A 28 -1.40 -9.53 -12.75
N ASP A 29 -2.25 -9.86 -11.79
CA ASP A 29 -3.71 -9.87 -11.96
C ASP A 29 -4.25 -8.45 -12.25
N LEU A 30 -3.76 -7.42 -11.55
CA LEU A 30 -4.14 -6.03 -11.79
C LEU A 30 -3.68 -5.52 -13.16
N ARG A 31 -2.46 -5.85 -13.54
CA ARG A 31 -1.93 -5.47 -14.86
C ARG A 31 -2.68 -6.17 -15.99
N LEU A 32 -3.02 -7.43 -15.81
CA LEU A 32 -3.73 -8.21 -16.82
C LEU A 32 -5.14 -7.65 -17.08
N GLU A 33 -5.86 -7.28 -16.03
CA GLU A 33 -7.26 -6.85 -16.12
C GLU A 33 -7.39 -5.32 -16.37
N TRP A 34 -6.49 -4.53 -15.80
CA TRP A 34 -6.60 -3.07 -15.76
C TRP A 34 -5.46 -2.33 -16.47
N ALA A 35 -4.38 -3.01 -16.83
CA ALA A 35 -3.11 -2.42 -17.28
C ALA A 35 -2.51 -1.42 -16.25
N VAL A 36 -2.86 -1.55 -14.97
CA VAL A 36 -2.45 -0.67 -13.87
C VAL A 36 -1.60 -1.46 -12.87
N PRO A 37 -0.37 -1.01 -12.58
CA PRO A 37 0.48 -1.65 -11.57
C PRO A 37 -0.11 -1.57 -10.16
N LEU A 38 0.15 -2.58 -9.33
CA LEU A 38 -0.23 -2.59 -7.92
C LEU A 38 0.25 -1.34 -7.18
N GLY A 39 1.47 -0.86 -7.46
CA GLY A 39 1.99 0.34 -6.81
C GLY A 39 1.19 1.62 -7.10
N TRP A 40 0.47 1.70 -8.21
CA TRP A 40 -0.44 2.81 -8.50
C TRP A 40 -1.77 2.63 -7.76
N PHE A 41 -2.30 1.42 -7.76
CA PHE A 41 -3.49 1.08 -6.97
C PHE A 41 -3.27 1.37 -5.48
N ASP A 42 -2.08 1.09 -4.95
CA ASP A 42 -1.73 1.38 -3.55
C ASP A 42 -1.76 2.87 -3.23
N VAL A 43 -1.35 3.75 -4.17
CA VAL A 43 -1.48 5.21 -4.00
C VAL A 43 -2.95 5.61 -3.92
N LEU A 44 -3.79 5.10 -4.84
CA LEU A 44 -5.23 5.39 -4.83
C LEU A 44 -5.90 4.89 -3.53
N SER A 45 -5.52 3.69 -3.08
CA SER A 45 -6.01 3.10 -1.83
C SER A 45 -5.58 3.91 -0.61
N THR A 46 -4.35 4.40 -0.59
CA THR A 46 -3.82 5.23 0.50
C THR A 46 -4.54 6.57 0.55
N LEU A 47 -4.70 7.24 -0.59
CA LEU A 47 -5.48 8.48 -0.68
C LEU A 47 -6.92 8.27 -0.20
N ARG A 48 -7.54 7.15 -0.57
CA ARG A 48 -8.90 6.82 -0.11
C ARG A 48 -8.99 6.70 1.42
N ARG A 49 -7.96 6.11 2.05
CA ARG A 49 -7.88 6.00 3.53
C ARG A 49 -7.59 7.34 4.22
N LEU A 50 -6.95 8.26 3.52
CA LEU A 50 -6.65 9.63 3.97
C LEU A 50 -7.74 10.63 3.53
N ASP A 51 -8.99 10.20 3.50
CA ASP A 51 -10.16 11.03 3.17
C ASP A 51 -10.14 11.66 1.76
N GLY A 52 -9.33 11.09 0.86
CA GLY A 52 -9.26 11.48 -0.54
C GLY A 52 -8.32 12.64 -0.86
N ARG A 53 -7.67 13.24 0.16
CA ARG A 53 -6.72 14.34 -0.01
C ARG A 53 -5.62 14.28 1.04
N ALA A 54 -4.36 14.40 0.62
CA ALA A 54 -3.24 14.39 1.54
C ALA A 54 -1.98 15.03 0.93
N ARG A 55 -1.01 15.38 1.77
CA ARG A 55 0.31 15.82 1.33
C ARG A 55 1.14 14.63 0.84
N PRO A 56 2.04 14.82 -0.15
CA PRO A 56 2.91 13.74 -0.63
C PRO A 56 3.69 13.05 0.49
N GLN A 57 4.21 13.80 1.46
CA GLN A 57 4.94 13.23 2.60
C GLN A 57 4.07 12.29 3.46
N ASP A 58 2.79 12.61 3.65
CA ASP A 58 1.87 11.79 4.44
C ASP A 58 1.51 10.51 3.67
N ILE A 59 1.35 10.61 2.36
CA ILE A 59 1.13 9.45 1.48
C ILE A 59 2.35 8.52 1.51
N ALA A 60 3.56 9.07 1.34
CA ALA A 60 4.79 8.28 1.37
C ALA A 60 5.01 7.59 2.72
N ALA A 61 4.75 8.28 3.83
CA ALA A 61 4.82 7.73 5.18
C ALA A 61 3.80 6.60 5.37
N ALA A 62 2.55 6.80 4.96
CA ALA A 62 1.50 5.79 5.06
C ALA A 62 1.78 4.54 4.21
N MET A 63 2.43 4.71 3.07
CA MET A 63 2.85 3.62 2.19
C MET A 63 4.19 2.99 2.59
N ARG A 64 4.93 3.60 3.51
CA ARG A 64 6.28 3.19 3.91
C ARG A 64 7.25 3.10 2.72
N ILE A 65 7.20 4.07 1.83
CA ILE A 65 8.07 4.17 0.65
C ILE A 65 8.85 5.49 0.65
N PRO A 66 10.03 5.54 -0.02
CA PRO A 66 10.75 6.78 -0.21
C PRO A 66 9.94 7.83 -0.99
N PRO A 67 10.06 9.14 -0.67
CA PRO A 67 9.38 10.21 -1.39
C PRO A 67 9.68 10.22 -2.90
N SER A 68 10.88 9.84 -3.32
CA SER A 68 11.27 9.75 -4.74
C SER A 68 10.49 8.67 -5.51
N SER A 69 10.19 7.54 -4.85
CA SER A 69 9.37 6.48 -5.43
C SER A 69 7.91 6.91 -5.59
N LEU A 70 7.39 7.67 -4.63
CA LEU A 70 6.04 8.22 -4.69
C LEU A 70 5.93 9.25 -5.81
N SER A 71 6.88 10.17 -5.94
CA SER A 71 6.85 11.26 -6.93
C SER A 71 6.61 10.74 -8.35
N ARG A 72 7.33 9.69 -8.76
CA ARG A 72 7.15 9.07 -10.09
C ARG A 72 5.76 8.48 -10.29
N ARG A 73 5.18 7.89 -9.24
CA ARG A 73 3.82 7.34 -9.30
C ARG A 73 2.79 8.45 -9.40
N LEU A 74 2.95 9.53 -8.65
CA LEU A 74 2.06 10.69 -8.69
C LEU A 74 2.06 11.35 -10.07
N ASP A 75 3.21 11.48 -10.73
CA ASP A 75 3.29 12.04 -12.08
C ASP A 75 2.44 11.24 -13.06
N ARG A 76 2.54 9.91 -13.05
CA ARG A 76 1.75 9.03 -13.91
C ARG A 76 0.27 9.05 -13.60
N LEU A 77 -0.09 9.04 -12.32
CA LEU A 77 -1.50 9.09 -11.90
C LEU A 77 -2.17 10.41 -12.27
N GLU A 78 -1.42 11.52 -12.24
CA GLU A 78 -1.90 12.83 -12.68
C GLU A 78 -2.07 12.89 -14.21
N GLU A 79 -1.10 12.36 -14.99
CA GLU A 79 -1.21 12.23 -16.45
C GLU A 79 -2.48 11.46 -16.87
N GLU A 80 -2.85 10.42 -16.12
CA GLU A 80 -4.07 9.63 -16.34
C GLU A 80 -5.35 10.33 -15.85
N GLY A 81 -5.22 11.43 -15.11
CA GLY A 81 -6.34 12.16 -14.54
C GLY A 81 -7.02 11.47 -13.35
N TRP A 82 -6.33 10.56 -12.67
CA TRP A 82 -6.85 9.85 -11.49
C TRP A 82 -6.57 10.56 -10.18
N ILE A 83 -5.59 11.45 -10.19
CA ILE A 83 -5.32 12.41 -9.11
C ILE A 83 -5.16 13.81 -9.68
N ALA A 84 -5.30 14.81 -8.81
CA ALA A 84 -5.00 16.21 -9.10
C ALA A 84 -4.07 16.78 -8.03
N ARG A 85 -3.15 17.67 -8.44
CA ARG A 85 -2.30 18.44 -7.52
C ARG A 85 -2.92 19.81 -7.29
N HIS A 86 -3.08 20.18 -6.02
CA HIS A 86 -3.54 21.50 -5.61
C HIS A 86 -2.42 22.20 -4.84
N ARG A 87 -1.99 23.35 -5.35
CA ARG A 87 -1.10 24.23 -4.60
C ARG A 87 -1.89 24.90 -3.50
N GLN A 88 -1.48 24.72 -2.25
CA GLN A 88 -2.02 25.50 -1.16
C GLN A 88 -1.32 26.87 -1.15
N ILE A 89 -2.10 27.93 -0.95
CA ILE A 89 -1.58 29.24 -0.60
C ILE A 89 -1.33 29.19 0.91
N ASP A 90 -0.23 28.61 1.33
CA ASP A 90 0.23 28.67 2.69
C ASP A 90 1.17 29.88 2.79
N PRO A 91 0.90 30.87 3.68
CA PRO A 91 1.79 32.03 3.88
C PRO A 91 3.20 31.63 4.29
N ASP A 92 3.35 30.47 4.96
CA ASP A 92 4.61 29.98 5.51
C ASP A 92 5.31 28.95 4.60
N ASP A 93 4.59 28.32 3.67
CA ASP A 93 5.15 27.34 2.73
C ASP A 93 4.52 27.45 1.32
N HIS A 94 5.13 28.26 0.48
CA HIS A 94 4.73 28.44 -0.93
C HIS A 94 4.89 27.17 -1.81
N ARG A 95 5.41 26.06 -1.24
CA ARG A 95 5.60 24.78 -1.91
C ARG A 95 4.59 23.72 -1.46
N ALA A 96 3.66 24.06 -0.55
CA ALA A 96 2.66 23.12 -0.07
C ALA A 96 1.74 22.67 -1.22
N VAL A 97 1.81 21.39 -1.55
CA VAL A 97 0.99 20.75 -2.57
C VAL A 97 0.20 19.65 -1.91
N ASP A 98 -1.11 19.65 -2.12
CA ASP A 98 -1.97 18.53 -1.76
C ASP A 98 -2.27 17.69 -3.00
N ILE A 99 -2.33 16.39 -2.78
CA ILE A 99 -2.78 15.41 -3.77
C ILE A 99 -4.22 15.05 -3.46
N GLU A 100 -5.08 15.17 -4.45
CA GLU A 100 -6.50 14.82 -4.35
C GLU A 100 -6.86 13.68 -5.29
N LEU A 101 -7.64 12.74 -4.79
CA LEU A 101 -8.23 11.66 -5.58
C LEU A 101 -9.40 12.21 -6.40
N THR A 102 -9.29 12.21 -7.72
CA THR A 102 -10.36 12.69 -8.61
C THR A 102 -11.57 11.76 -8.62
N PRO A 103 -12.74 12.20 -9.11
CA PRO A 103 -13.89 11.31 -9.32
C PRO A 103 -13.56 10.10 -10.20
N ARG A 104 -12.75 10.29 -11.28
CA ARG A 104 -12.26 9.19 -12.12
C ARG A 104 -11.36 8.22 -11.34
N GLY A 105 -10.45 8.74 -10.51
CA GLY A 105 -9.60 7.94 -9.67
C GLY A 105 -10.39 7.13 -8.63
N ARG A 106 -11.44 7.69 -8.05
CA ARG A 106 -12.34 6.96 -7.13
C ARG A 106 -13.09 5.83 -7.81
N THR A 107 -13.56 6.06 -9.02
CA THR A 107 -14.25 5.02 -9.81
C THR A 107 -13.29 3.89 -10.14
N LEU A 108 -12.11 4.21 -10.67
CA LEU A 108 -11.07 3.23 -10.97
C LEU A 108 -10.69 2.41 -9.73
N TRP A 109 -10.40 3.08 -8.62
CA TRP A 109 -10.06 2.39 -7.36
C TRP A 109 -11.15 1.41 -6.93
N ARG A 110 -12.42 1.80 -7.01
CA ARG A 110 -13.56 0.96 -6.64
C ARG A 110 -13.63 -0.30 -7.49
N GLU A 111 -13.48 -0.15 -8.79
CA GLU A 111 -13.54 -1.26 -9.74
C GLU A 111 -12.33 -2.17 -9.59
N MET A 112 -11.12 -1.63 -9.52
CA MET A 112 -9.89 -2.40 -9.28
C MET A 112 -9.89 -3.12 -7.94
N SER A 113 -10.58 -2.57 -6.93
CA SER A 113 -10.70 -3.22 -5.61
C SER A 113 -11.39 -4.58 -5.68
N ILE A 114 -12.23 -4.82 -6.67
CA ILE A 114 -12.88 -6.13 -6.90
C ILE A 114 -11.81 -7.14 -7.31
N THR A 115 -10.99 -6.80 -8.29
CA THR A 115 -9.89 -7.65 -8.77
C THR A 115 -8.86 -7.87 -7.65
N TYR A 116 -8.46 -6.81 -6.96
CA TYR A 116 -7.52 -6.89 -5.85
C TYR A 116 -8.00 -7.85 -4.76
N ARG A 117 -9.24 -7.72 -4.29
CA ARG A 117 -9.82 -8.59 -3.26
C ARG A 117 -9.93 -10.04 -3.72
N ARG A 118 -10.34 -10.26 -4.97
CA ARG A 118 -10.39 -11.60 -5.56
C ARG A 118 -9.01 -12.25 -5.60
N SER A 119 -7.99 -11.51 -5.98
CA SER A 119 -6.62 -11.99 -6.01
C SER A 119 -6.11 -12.34 -4.61
N ILE A 120 -6.30 -11.47 -3.62
CA ILE A 120 -5.95 -11.75 -2.22
C ILE A 120 -6.71 -12.97 -1.70
N GLN A 121 -8.02 -13.09 -1.98
CA GLN A 121 -8.81 -14.25 -1.59
C GLN A 121 -8.21 -15.54 -2.14
N ALA A 122 -7.91 -15.59 -3.43
CA ALA A 122 -7.42 -16.80 -4.07
C ALA A 122 -5.99 -17.19 -3.66
N ARG A 123 -5.13 -16.21 -3.43
CA ARG A 123 -3.69 -16.43 -3.24
C ARG A 123 -3.25 -16.46 -1.79
N PHE A 124 -4.04 -15.89 -0.89
CA PHE A 124 -3.72 -15.81 0.52
C PHE A 124 -4.87 -16.34 1.40
N ALA A 125 -6.01 -15.67 1.42
CA ALA A 125 -7.04 -15.93 2.42
C ALA A 125 -7.66 -17.34 2.33
N ALA A 126 -7.91 -17.86 1.11
CA ALA A 126 -8.51 -19.19 0.92
C ALA A 126 -7.61 -20.36 1.37
N ARG A 127 -6.38 -20.10 1.72
CA ARG A 127 -5.41 -21.12 2.17
C ARG A 127 -5.27 -21.19 3.68
N LEU A 128 -5.97 -20.32 4.40
CA LEU A 128 -5.84 -20.13 5.84
C LEU A 128 -7.21 -20.25 6.50
N THR A 129 -7.22 -20.82 7.70
CA THR A 129 -8.40 -20.80 8.57
C THR A 129 -8.59 -19.43 9.22
N ASP A 130 -9.77 -19.20 9.79
CA ASP A 130 -10.05 -17.94 10.52
C ASP A 130 -9.11 -17.76 11.73
N GLU A 131 -8.77 -18.86 12.42
CA GLU A 131 -7.83 -18.84 13.54
C GLU A 131 -6.42 -18.47 13.08
N GLU A 132 -5.95 -18.97 11.94
CA GLU A 132 -4.65 -18.63 11.37
C GLU A 132 -4.60 -17.16 10.93
N ILE A 133 -5.68 -16.63 10.33
CA ILE A 133 -5.80 -15.20 10.01
C ILE A 133 -5.75 -14.35 11.29
N ALA A 134 -6.46 -14.75 12.35
CA ALA A 134 -6.45 -14.05 13.63
C ALA A 134 -5.05 -14.06 14.27
N LEU A 135 -4.33 -15.19 14.17
CA LEU A 135 -2.94 -15.30 14.65
C LEU A 135 -2.01 -14.36 13.90
N ILE A 136 -2.05 -14.36 12.56
CA ILE A 136 -1.25 -13.44 11.72
C ILE A 136 -1.53 -11.99 12.09
N THR A 137 -2.80 -11.63 12.27
CA THR A 137 -3.21 -10.27 12.67
C THR A 137 -2.62 -9.88 14.02
N THR A 138 -2.59 -10.80 14.96
CA THR A 138 -2.01 -10.59 16.30
C THR A 138 -0.50 -10.41 16.23
N LEU A 139 0.19 -11.27 15.47
CA LEU A 139 1.65 -11.18 15.28
C LEU A 139 2.05 -9.88 14.60
N ASN A 140 1.31 -9.43 13.58
CA ASN A 140 1.56 -8.17 12.91
C ASN A 140 1.46 -6.97 13.87
N ARG A 141 0.43 -6.96 14.75
CA ARG A 141 0.29 -5.91 15.78
C ARG A 141 1.44 -5.91 16.79
N GLN A 142 1.92 -7.06 17.20
CA GLN A 142 3.07 -7.17 18.12
C GLN A 142 4.35 -6.62 17.49
N LEU A 143 4.58 -6.91 16.21
CA LEU A 143 5.75 -6.41 15.48
C LEU A 143 5.69 -4.89 15.28
N ASP A 144 4.52 -4.34 14.94
CA ASP A 144 4.30 -2.89 14.78
C ASP A 144 4.47 -2.11 16.10
N ALA A 145 3.95 -2.64 17.21
CA ALA A 145 4.03 -2.01 18.52
C ALA A 145 5.49 -1.89 19.03
N ASN A 146 6.34 -2.88 18.74
CA ASN A 146 7.73 -2.86 19.13
C ASN A 146 8.55 -1.80 18.35
N ASP A 147 8.24 -1.56 17.08
CA ASP A 147 8.92 -0.53 16.26
C ASP A 147 8.61 0.91 16.74
N GLN A 148 7.44 1.13 17.33
CA GLN A 148 7.05 2.44 17.87
C GLN A 148 7.62 2.73 19.27
N SER A 149 8.00 1.71 20.02
CA SER A 149 8.58 1.87 21.37
C SER A 149 10.08 2.15 21.36
N GLU A 150 10.74 1.97 20.22
CA GLU A 150 12.18 2.22 20.04
C GLU A 150 12.51 3.57 19.36
N ARG A 151 11.50 4.39 19.05
CA ARG A 151 11.63 5.74 18.47
C ARG A 151 11.29 6.81 19.49
#